data_5df09cf6123f848af20386b815a61a92
#
_entry.id   5df09cf6123f848af20386b815a61a92
#
_cell.length_a   1.000
_cell.length_b   1.000
_cell.length_c   1.000
_cell.angle_alpha   90.00
_cell.angle_beta   90.00
_cell.angle_gamma   90.00
#
_symmetry.space_group_name_H-M   'P 1'
#
loop_
_entity.id
_entity.type
_entity.pdbx_description
1 polymer ?
#
loop_
_entity_poly.entity_id
_entity_poly.type
_entity_poly.pdbx_seq_one_letter_code
_entity_poly.pdbx_strand_id
1 'polypeptide(L)'
;IATAYGARALPKAAVTERIQRLAAEIAKDKVSQADQARALYEWVAKNITYAGNCIGIGAVVPRDLSFVLDNRMGDCKDHATLLQALLAARGIKSTQALVNSGSVYRLQKIPVVSAVNHVINHISSLDLFVDSTSNWTPFGMLPYGVQDKPVLLVEGARGGEKTPVPP
;
A
#
# COMPACT_ATOMS: atom_id res chain seq x y z
N ILE A 1 -13.16 8.50 -7.29
CA ILE A 1 -11.71 8.54 -7.08
C ILE A 1 -11.19 7.10 -6.94
N ALA A 2 -11.60 6.34 -5.94
CA ALA A 2 -11.10 4.97 -5.68
C ALA A 2 -11.25 4.06 -6.90
N THR A 3 -12.42 4.02 -7.54
CA THR A 3 -12.68 3.25 -8.77
C THR A 3 -11.73 3.65 -9.92
N ALA A 4 -11.58 4.95 -10.15
CA ALA A 4 -10.73 5.45 -11.24
C ALA A 4 -9.23 5.21 -10.99
N TYR A 5 -8.80 5.28 -9.74
CA TYR A 5 -7.45 4.91 -9.33
C TYR A 5 -7.25 3.39 -9.46
N GLY A 6 -8.19 2.60 -8.92
CA GLY A 6 -8.11 1.13 -8.95
C GLY A 6 -8.03 0.57 -10.36
N ALA A 7 -8.78 1.12 -11.32
CA ALA A 7 -8.70 0.71 -12.72
C ALA A 7 -7.28 0.85 -13.33
N ARG A 8 -6.43 1.68 -12.74
CA ARG A 8 -5.05 1.91 -13.17
C ARG A 8 -4.03 1.16 -12.32
N ALA A 9 -4.28 1.08 -11.02
CA ALA A 9 -3.31 0.51 -10.05
C ALA A 9 -3.42 -1.01 -9.93
N LEU A 10 -4.64 -1.56 -9.88
CA LEU A 10 -4.84 -3.00 -9.66
C LEU A 10 -4.20 -3.89 -10.74
N PRO A 11 -4.26 -3.57 -12.05
CA PRO A 11 -3.53 -4.34 -13.07
C PRO A 11 -2.01 -4.37 -12.86
N LYS A 12 -1.44 -3.34 -12.21
CA LYS A 12 -0.01 -3.28 -11.89
C LYS A 12 0.38 -4.16 -10.72
N ALA A 13 -0.57 -4.54 -9.85
CA ALA A 13 -0.34 -5.47 -8.74
C ALA A 13 -0.42 -6.95 -9.16
N ALA A 14 -0.22 -7.27 -10.43
CA ALA A 14 -0.28 -8.62 -10.94
C ALA A 14 0.81 -9.51 -10.33
N VAL A 15 0.42 -10.73 -9.94
CA VAL A 15 1.33 -11.73 -9.39
C VAL A 15 2.06 -12.42 -10.54
N THR A 16 3.26 -11.95 -10.85
CA THR A 16 4.16 -12.56 -11.84
C THR A 16 4.99 -13.67 -11.18
N GLU A 17 5.65 -14.51 -11.99
CA GLU A 17 6.57 -15.53 -11.49
C GLU A 17 7.70 -14.94 -10.62
N ARG A 18 8.22 -13.76 -10.99
CA ARG A 18 9.21 -13.03 -10.21
C ARG A 18 8.68 -12.64 -8.82
N ILE A 19 7.43 -12.15 -8.76
CA ILE A 19 6.76 -11.79 -7.50
C ILE A 19 6.51 -13.04 -6.65
N GLN A 20 6.07 -14.14 -7.26
CA GLN A 20 5.86 -15.41 -6.55
C GLN A 20 7.15 -15.92 -5.91
N ARG A 21 8.25 -15.97 -6.66
CA ARG A 21 9.56 -16.40 -6.14
C ARG A 21 10.05 -15.50 -5.04
N LEU A 22 9.98 -14.19 -5.22
CA LEU A 22 10.40 -13.22 -4.21
C LEU A 22 9.58 -13.35 -2.93
N ALA A 23 8.26 -13.45 -3.03
CA ALA A 23 7.38 -13.60 -1.87
C ALA A 23 7.64 -14.92 -1.13
N ALA A 24 7.89 -16.01 -1.86
CA ALA A 24 8.22 -17.30 -1.28
C ALA A 24 9.57 -17.27 -0.53
N GLU A 25 10.57 -16.59 -1.07
CA GLU A 25 11.88 -16.41 -0.45
C GLU A 25 11.79 -15.61 0.85
N ILE A 26 11.10 -14.46 0.82
CA ILE A 26 10.94 -13.59 1.99
C ILE A 26 10.17 -14.30 3.12
N ALA A 27 9.12 -15.05 2.78
CA ALA A 27 8.25 -15.70 3.73
C ALA A 27 8.65 -17.15 4.05
N LYS A 28 9.81 -17.62 3.62
CA LYS A 28 10.27 -19.01 3.65
C LYS A 28 10.08 -19.70 5.00
N ASP A 29 10.48 -19.03 6.10
CA ASP A 29 10.44 -19.61 7.43
C ASP A 29 9.28 -19.07 8.27
N LYS A 30 8.26 -18.47 7.66
CA LYS A 30 7.11 -17.87 8.31
C LYS A 30 5.90 -18.78 8.21
N VAL A 31 5.39 -19.22 9.34
CA VAL A 31 4.24 -20.16 9.41
C VAL A 31 2.92 -19.42 9.43
N SER A 32 2.79 -18.40 10.26
CA SER A 32 1.53 -17.65 10.38
C SER A 32 1.37 -16.63 9.25
N GLN A 33 0.11 -16.36 8.87
CA GLN A 33 -0.21 -15.32 7.89
C GLN A 33 0.27 -13.93 8.35
N ALA A 34 0.20 -13.65 9.65
CA ALA A 34 0.67 -12.40 10.24
C ALA A 34 2.20 -12.25 10.12
N ASP A 35 2.97 -13.32 10.37
CA ASP A 35 4.43 -13.27 10.24
C ASP A 35 4.87 -13.18 8.79
N GLN A 36 4.14 -13.82 7.85
CA GLN A 36 4.38 -13.67 6.43
C GLN A 36 4.12 -12.23 5.99
N ALA A 37 2.98 -11.65 6.38
CA ALA A 37 2.63 -10.26 6.06
C ALA A 37 3.66 -9.27 6.62
N ARG A 38 4.10 -9.47 7.86
CA ARG A 38 5.16 -8.68 8.50
C ARG A 38 6.47 -8.75 7.72
N ALA A 39 6.92 -9.95 7.36
CA ALA A 39 8.17 -10.13 6.62
C ALA A 39 8.12 -9.43 5.24
N LEU A 40 7.01 -9.55 4.52
CA LEU A 40 6.80 -8.90 3.23
C LEU A 40 6.78 -7.37 3.37
N TYR A 41 6.08 -6.85 4.37
CA TYR A 41 6.05 -5.43 4.70
C TYR A 41 7.45 -4.88 4.98
N GLU A 42 8.17 -5.53 5.90
CA GLU A 42 9.51 -5.11 6.30
C GLU A 42 10.49 -5.17 5.13
N TRP A 43 10.34 -6.18 4.26
CA TRP A 43 11.17 -6.28 3.08
C TRP A 43 10.95 -5.08 2.13
N VAL A 44 9.69 -4.73 1.84
CA VAL A 44 9.38 -3.57 0.98
C VAL A 44 9.91 -2.29 1.62
N ALA A 45 9.61 -2.05 2.90
CA ALA A 45 10.03 -0.86 3.61
C ALA A 45 11.55 -0.66 3.64
N LYS A 46 12.32 -1.77 3.74
CA LYS A 46 13.79 -1.73 3.83
C LYS A 46 14.49 -1.73 2.48
N ASN A 47 13.90 -2.32 1.44
CA ASN A 47 14.59 -2.57 0.17
C ASN A 47 14.14 -1.65 -0.96
N ILE A 48 13.06 -0.92 -0.80
CA ILE A 48 12.58 0.06 -1.78
C ILE A 48 12.75 1.46 -1.20
N THR A 49 13.63 2.23 -1.80
CA THR A 49 13.84 3.63 -1.40
C THR A 49 12.67 4.49 -1.84
N TYR A 50 12.13 5.30 -0.93
CA TYR A 50 11.06 6.22 -1.29
C TYR A 50 11.59 7.34 -2.19
N ALA A 51 11.00 7.44 -3.39
CA ALA A 51 11.33 8.47 -4.36
C ALA A 51 10.04 8.97 -5.03
N GLY A 52 9.56 10.12 -4.56
CA GLY A 52 8.31 10.73 -5.03
C GLY A 52 8.34 11.07 -6.53
N ASN A 53 7.28 10.71 -7.24
CA ASN A 53 7.01 11.16 -8.59
C ASN A 53 5.65 11.83 -8.65
N CYS A 54 5.65 13.16 -8.65
CA CYS A 54 4.43 13.98 -8.64
C CYS A 54 4.16 14.64 -10.00
N ILE A 55 4.75 14.16 -11.09
CA ILE A 55 4.68 14.80 -12.41
C ILE A 55 3.87 13.95 -13.39
N GLY A 56 2.92 14.58 -14.08
CA GLY A 56 2.14 13.98 -15.16
C GLY A 56 1.35 12.75 -14.70
N ILE A 57 1.21 11.77 -15.59
CA ILE A 57 0.49 10.52 -15.31
C ILE A 57 1.15 9.69 -14.20
N GLY A 58 2.47 9.83 -14.03
CA GLY A 58 3.22 9.21 -12.96
C GLY A 58 2.83 9.67 -11.56
N ALA A 59 2.09 10.78 -11.42
CA ALA A 59 1.54 11.21 -10.15
C ALA A 59 0.41 10.29 -9.64
N VAL A 60 -0.28 9.57 -10.53
CA VAL A 60 -1.48 8.78 -10.19
C VAL A 60 -1.43 7.32 -10.62
N VAL A 61 -0.52 6.94 -11.53
CA VAL A 61 -0.38 5.57 -12.01
C VAL A 61 0.89 4.95 -11.44
N PRO A 62 0.82 3.79 -10.76
CA PRO A 62 2.01 3.09 -10.29
C PRO A 62 2.90 2.65 -11.47
N ARG A 63 4.20 2.60 -11.23
CA ARG A 63 5.16 2.01 -12.16
C ARG A 63 4.99 0.50 -12.26
N ASP A 64 5.53 -0.10 -13.30
CA ASP A 64 5.61 -1.56 -13.39
C ASP A 64 6.49 -2.12 -12.27
N LEU A 65 6.07 -3.25 -11.68
CA LEU A 65 6.80 -3.84 -10.55
C LEU A 65 8.22 -4.29 -10.93
N SER A 66 8.46 -4.63 -12.20
CA SER A 66 9.81 -4.89 -12.70
C SER A 66 10.72 -3.67 -12.53
N PHE A 67 10.23 -2.50 -12.94
CA PHE A 67 10.98 -1.24 -12.76
C PHE A 67 11.28 -0.96 -11.27
N VAL A 68 10.27 -1.09 -10.40
CA VAL A 68 10.43 -0.85 -8.96
C VAL A 68 11.47 -1.79 -8.35
N LEU A 69 11.42 -3.08 -8.72
CA LEU A 69 12.35 -4.09 -8.22
C LEU A 69 13.77 -3.93 -8.78
N ASP A 70 13.90 -3.54 -10.06
CA ASP A 70 15.21 -3.36 -10.70
C ASP A 70 15.95 -2.12 -10.17
N ASN A 71 15.21 -1.03 -9.94
CA ASN A 71 15.77 0.24 -9.50
C ASN A 71 15.77 0.42 -7.96
N ARG A 72 15.11 -0.50 -7.23
CA ARG A 72 14.97 -0.41 -5.76
C ARG A 72 14.43 0.95 -5.28
N MET A 73 13.53 1.53 -6.06
CA MET A 73 12.93 2.83 -5.74
C MET A 73 11.49 2.91 -6.22
N GLY A 74 10.67 3.67 -5.49
CA GLY A 74 9.27 3.91 -5.81
C GLY A 74 8.66 4.95 -4.88
N ASP A 75 7.49 5.46 -5.24
CA ASP A 75 6.71 6.32 -4.35
C ASP A 75 5.59 5.54 -3.61
N CYS A 76 4.66 6.25 -2.95
CA CYS A 76 3.63 5.61 -2.12
C CYS A 76 2.80 4.57 -2.87
N LYS A 77 2.36 4.88 -4.10
CA LYS A 77 1.57 3.94 -4.90
C LYS A 77 2.38 2.74 -5.40
N ASP A 78 3.68 2.93 -5.67
CA ASP A 78 4.60 1.85 -6.06
C ASP A 78 4.84 0.89 -4.90
N HIS A 79 5.10 1.42 -3.70
CA HIS A 79 5.22 0.65 -2.46
C HIS A 79 3.94 -0.15 -2.18
N ALA A 80 2.78 0.51 -2.22
CA ALA A 80 1.51 -0.14 -1.95
C ALA A 80 1.18 -1.22 -2.99
N THR A 81 1.48 -0.99 -4.27
CA THR A 81 1.25 -1.95 -5.36
C THR A 81 2.18 -3.16 -5.25
N LEU A 82 3.45 -2.96 -4.93
CA LEU A 82 4.40 -4.05 -4.72
C LEU A 82 4.01 -4.89 -3.50
N LEU A 83 3.70 -4.25 -2.38
CA LEU A 83 3.26 -4.97 -1.17
C LEU A 83 1.99 -5.77 -1.43
N GLN A 84 1.00 -5.20 -2.12
CA GLN A 84 -0.24 -5.91 -2.49
C GLN A 84 0.06 -7.16 -3.33
N ALA A 85 0.93 -7.06 -4.33
CA ALA A 85 1.32 -8.20 -5.18
C ALA A 85 2.04 -9.30 -4.39
N LEU A 86 2.97 -8.93 -3.49
CA LEU A 86 3.68 -9.87 -2.64
C LEU A 86 2.75 -10.59 -1.65
N LEU A 87 1.82 -9.85 -1.03
CA LEU A 87 0.79 -10.41 -0.14
C LEU A 87 -0.12 -11.39 -0.91
N ALA A 88 -0.59 -10.99 -2.09
CA ALA A 88 -1.42 -11.84 -2.95
C ALA A 88 -0.71 -13.14 -3.36
N ALA A 89 0.60 -13.09 -3.63
CA ALA A 89 1.42 -14.26 -3.94
C ALA A 89 1.49 -15.26 -2.77
N ARG A 90 1.18 -14.84 -1.54
CA ARG A 90 1.07 -15.70 -0.35
C ARG A 90 -0.37 -15.98 0.06
N GLY A 91 -1.36 -15.64 -0.79
CA GLY A 91 -2.78 -15.83 -0.51
C GLY A 91 -3.33 -14.88 0.57
N ILE A 92 -2.60 -13.80 0.88
CA ILE A 92 -3.00 -12.79 1.87
C ILE A 92 -3.77 -11.69 1.16
N LYS A 93 -5.06 -11.56 1.47
CA LYS A 93 -5.91 -10.54 0.87
C LYS A 93 -5.59 -9.16 1.42
N SER A 94 -5.35 -8.22 0.52
CA SER A 94 -5.16 -6.81 0.85
C SER A 94 -5.73 -5.92 -0.25
N THR A 95 -6.04 -4.69 0.10
CA THR A 95 -6.43 -3.64 -0.87
C THR A 95 -5.63 -2.38 -0.60
N GLN A 96 -5.53 -1.53 -1.61
CA GLN A 96 -4.96 -0.20 -1.42
C GLN A 96 -6.00 0.73 -0.78
N ALA A 97 -5.53 1.65 0.04
CA ALA A 97 -6.33 2.66 0.70
C ALA A 97 -5.76 4.05 0.39
N LEU A 98 -6.58 4.90 -0.20
CA LEU A 98 -6.22 6.29 -0.47
C LEU A 98 -6.48 7.12 0.78
N VAL A 99 -5.50 7.90 1.19
CA VAL A 99 -5.53 8.66 2.44
C VAL A 99 -4.91 10.05 2.23
N ASN A 100 -5.15 10.96 3.15
CA ASN A 100 -4.43 12.24 3.22
C ASN A 100 -3.42 12.21 4.36
N SER A 101 -2.14 12.33 4.04
CA SER A 101 -1.05 12.41 5.03
C SER A 101 -0.85 13.82 5.62
N GLY A 102 -1.68 14.79 5.22
CA GLY A 102 -1.65 16.17 5.71
C GLY A 102 -2.77 16.48 6.70
N SER A 103 -3.40 17.64 6.55
CA SER A 103 -4.38 18.20 7.49
C SER A 103 -5.85 17.85 7.21
N VAL A 104 -6.15 16.99 6.24
CA VAL A 104 -7.53 16.58 5.92
C VAL A 104 -7.95 15.42 6.83
N TYR A 105 -8.88 15.67 7.75
CA TYR A 105 -9.43 14.71 8.71
C TYR A 105 -10.88 14.31 8.41
N ARG A 106 -11.46 14.86 7.34
CA ARG A 106 -12.82 14.53 6.89
C ARG A 106 -12.86 14.47 5.38
N LEU A 107 -13.48 13.44 4.84
CA LEU A 107 -13.83 13.37 3.43
C LEU A 107 -15.18 14.04 3.23
N GLN A 108 -15.28 14.87 2.20
CA GLN A 108 -16.56 15.43 1.77
C GLN A 108 -17.44 14.31 1.19
N LYS A 109 -18.76 14.52 1.16
CA LYS A 109 -19.73 13.57 0.56
C LYS A 109 -19.37 13.21 -0.89
N ILE A 110 -18.84 14.19 -1.64
CA ILE A 110 -18.26 14.00 -2.97
C ILE A 110 -16.78 14.40 -2.85
N PRO A 111 -15.86 13.44 -2.61
CA PRO A 111 -14.46 13.76 -2.45
C PRO A 111 -13.84 14.21 -3.77
N VAL A 112 -13.01 15.24 -3.71
CA VAL A 112 -12.18 15.71 -4.81
C VAL A 112 -10.81 15.02 -4.77
N VAL A 113 -10.10 15.00 -5.90
CA VAL A 113 -8.79 14.31 -6.00
C VAL A 113 -7.79 14.84 -4.98
N SER A 114 -7.79 16.14 -4.71
CA SER A 114 -6.92 16.78 -3.72
C SER A 114 -7.23 16.41 -2.25
N ALA A 115 -8.34 15.70 -1.99
CA ALA A 115 -8.65 15.18 -0.66
C ALA A 115 -7.73 14.02 -0.24
N VAL A 116 -7.03 13.39 -1.18
CA VAL A 116 -6.09 12.28 -0.95
C VAL A 116 -4.76 12.59 -1.62
N ASN A 117 -3.66 12.27 -0.97
CA ASN A 117 -2.31 12.51 -1.48
C ASN A 117 -1.33 11.37 -1.16
N HIS A 118 -1.83 10.29 -0.58
CA HIS A 118 -1.01 9.15 -0.16
C HIS A 118 -1.75 7.84 -0.34
N VAL A 119 -1.02 6.75 -0.48
CA VAL A 119 -1.54 5.40 -0.68
C VAL A 119 -0.88 4.46 0.32
N ILE A 120 -1.70 3.71 1.05
CA ILE A 120 -1.28 2.67 2.00
C ILE A 120 -2.00 1.36 1.69
N ASN A 121 -1.72 0.29 2.42
CA ASN A 121 -2.43 -0.99 2.26
C ASN A 121 -3.34 -1.27 3.47
N HIS A 122 -4.49 -1.90 3.21
CA HIS A 122 -5.31 -2.56 4.20
C HIS A 122 -5.25 -4.08 3.99
N ILE A 123 -4.78 -4.81 5.00
CA ILE A 123 -4.69 -6.28 4.99
C ILE A 123 -5.96 -6.80 5.65
N SER A 124 -6.95 -7.17 4.84
CA SER A 124 -8.31 -7.47 5.31
C SER A 124 -8.38 -8.66 6.28
N SER A 125 -7.55 -9.68 6.09
CA SER A 125 -7.52 -10.87 6.96
C SER A 125 -6.95 -10.60 8.35
N LEU A 126 -6.23 -9.49 8.54
CA LEU A 126 -5.64 -9.07 9.81
C LEU A 126 -6.32 -7.82 10.37
N ASP A 127 -7.27 -7.25 9.61
CA ASP A 127 -7.87 -5.94 9.89
C ASP A 127 -6.84 -4.85 10.19
N LEU A 128 -5.81 -4.78 9.36
CA LEU A 128 -4.62 -3.98 9.64
C LEU A 128 -4.28 -3.04 8.49
N PHE A 129 -4.15 -1.75 8.79
CA PHE A 129 -3.55 -0.78 7.89
C PHE A 129 -2.03 -0.76 8.05
N VAL A 130 -1.30 -0.71 6.93
CA VAL A 130 0.16 -0.67 6.92
C VAL A 130 0.66 0.32 5.86
N ASP A 131 1.72 1.04 6.18
CA ASP A 131 2.39 2.00 5.29
C ASP A 131 3.86 1.65 5.15
N SER A 132 4.21 1.00 4.05
CA SER A 132 5.58 0.54 3.77
C SER A 132 6.49 1.60 3.17
N THR A 133 6.05 2.86 3.10
CA THR A 133 6.89 3.97 2.62
C THR A 133 7.91 4.44 3.65
N SER A 134 7.70 4.09 4.92
CA SER A 134 8.61 4.42 6.03
C SER A 134 9.36 3.18 6.50
N ASN A 135 10.69 3.20 6.39
CA ASN A 135 11.56 2.14 6.91
C ASN A 135 11.71 2.17 8.44
N TRP A 136 11.18 3.19 9.10
CA TRP A 136 11.22 3.38 10.55
C TRP A 136 9.93 2.94 11.27
N THR A 137 8.84 2.76 10.53
CA THR A 137 7.55 2.41 11.10
C THR A 137 7.43 0.90 11.25
N PRO A 138 7.27 0.36 12.47
CA PRO A 138 7.08 -1.07 12.67
C PRO A 138 5.79 -1.57 12.03
N PHE A 139 5.78 -2.84 11.63
CA PHE A 139 4.55 -3.51 11.19
C PHE A 139 3.47 -3.46 12.28
N GLY A 140 2.26 -3.04 11.90
CA GLY A 140 1.15 -2.86 12.84
C GLY A 140 1.02 -1.44 13.38
N MET A 141 1.95 -0.56 13.07
CA MET A 141 1.88 0.87 13.37
C MET A 141 1.74 1.67 12.08
N LEU A 142 1.24 2.90 12.21
CA LEU A 142 1.15 3.86 11.11
C LEU A 142 1.98 5.10 11.42
N PRO A 143 2.60 5.73 10.40
CA PRO A 143 3.19 7.05 10.55
C PRO A 143 2.15 8.06 11.06
N TYR A 144 2.57 8.99 11.90
CA TYR A 144 1.68 9.98 12.52
C TYR A 144 0.76 10.70 11.52
N GLY A 145 1.28 11.05 10.35
CA GLY A 145 0.53 11.78 9.33
C GLY A 145 -0.68 11.02 8.72
N VAL A 146 -0.77 9.70 8.92
CA VAL A 146 -1.86 8.87 8.39
C VAL A 146 -2.70 8.20 9.49
N GLN A 147 -2.52 8.58 10.75
CA GLN A 147 -3.34 8.13 11.88
C GLN A 147 -4.63 8.94 11.98
N ASP A 148 -5.73 8.31 12.44
CA ASP A 148 -7.09 8.88 12.55
C ASP A 148 -7.58 9.56 11.26
N LYS A 149 -7.22 9.00 10.10
CA LYS A 149 -7.56 9.54 8.79
C LYS A 149 -8.68 8.75 8.13
N PRO A 150 -9.65 9.43 7.52
CA PRO A 150 -10.61 8.76 6.65
C PRO A 150 -9.89 8.22 5.41
N VAL A 151 -10.25 7.02 4.99
CA VAL A 151 -9.68 6.35 3.83
C VAL A 151 -10.74 6.03 2.78
N LEU A 152 -10.29 5.90 1.54
CA LEU A 152 -11.07 5.32 0.44
C LEU A 152 -10.43 3.99 0.05
N LEU A 153 -11.07 2.88 0.39
CA LEU A 153 -10.62 1.56 -0.04
C LEU A 153 -10.83 1.40 -1.54
N VAL A 154 -9.82 0.91 -2.23
CA VAL A 154 -9.82 0.79 -3.70
C VAL A 154 -10.68 -0.39 -4.14
N GLU A 155 -10.51 -1.57 -3.55
CA GLU A 155 -11.40 -2.69 -3.78
C GLU A 155 -12.66 -2.56 -2.94
N GLY A 156 -13.82 -2.72 -3.61
CA GLY A 156 -15.12 -2.51 -3.00
C GLY A 156 -15.56 -1.04 -2.96
N ALA A 157 -14.72 -0.11 -3.42
CA ALA A 157 -14.99 1.33 -3.52
C ALA A 157 -15.70 1.91 -2.28
N ARG A 158 -15.33 1.46 -1.08
CA ARG A 158 -15.93 1.89 0.19
C ARG A 158 -15.13 3.05 0.77
N GLY A 159 -15.84 4.03 1.27
CA GLY A 159 -15.29 5.15 2.02
C GLY A 159 -15.89 5.21 3.42
N GLY A 160 -15.25 5.93 4.32
CA GLY A 160 -15.75 6.17 5.67
C GLY A 160 -15.07 5.34 6.76
N GLU A 161 -14.23 4.39 6.41
CA GLU A 161 -13.33 3.74 7.35
C GLU A 161 -12.23 4.73 7.78
N LYS A 162 -11.77 4.61 9.02
CA LYS A 162 -10.67 5.42 9.54
C LYS A 162 -9.48 4.54 9.87
N THR A 163 -8.29 5.07 9.63
CA THR A 163 -7.07 4.47 10.15
C THR A 163 -7.05 4.56 11.68
N PRO A 164 -6.48 3.56 12.36
CA PRO A 164 -6.42 3.57 13.83
C PRO A 164 -5.53 4.69 14.35
N VAL A 165 -5.83 5.10 15.58
CA VAL A 165 -4.93 5.86 16.45
C VAL A 165 -4.12 4.82 17.25
N PRO A 166 -2.83 5.01 17.48
CA PRO A 166 -2.09 4.12 18.39
C PRO A 166 -2.67 4.19 19.80
N PRO A 167 -2.63 3.10 20.55
CA PRO A 167 -3.05 3.04 21.93
C PRO A 167 -2.21 3.96 22.83
#